data_64f4ddad09fd932d06c537c482030586
#
_entry.id   64f4ddad09fd932d06c537c482030586
#
_cell.length_a   1.000
_cell.length_b   1.000
_cell.length_c   1.000
_cell.angle_alpha   90.00
_cell.angle_beta   90.00
_cell.angle_gamma   90.00
#
_symmetry.space_group_name_H-M   'P 1'
#
loop_
_entity.id
_entity.type
_entity.pdbx_description
1 polymer ?
#
loop_
_entity_poly.entity_id
_entity_poly.type
_entity_poly.pdbx_seq_one_letter_code
_entity_poly.pdbx_strand_id
1 'polypeptide(L)'
;MGYSLKTFLKHTAKDFHNQSVNPPVVRASTIIFKSMQDIRKTQKKNIKDPTGGHYDYGRQGTSTTHTLSKILTKLEESYHVFLTPTGFGSVFLAIFSVVRPGDEIIVADPVYSTTRLLTKDYLKEFNINTKFYNPHDLNTIKKNISKRTKLIFVECPGSNSFVFQDL
;
A
#
# COMPACT_ATOMS: atom_id res chain seq x y z
N MET A 1 -11.03 -21.71 -16.01
CA MET A 1 -9.96 -21.24 -16.91
C MET A 1 -9.54 -19.84 -16.49
N GLY A 2 -8.30 -19.66 -16.07
CA GLY A 2 -7.77 -18.34 -15.71
C GLY A 2 -7.41 -17.56 -16.96
N TYR A 3 -7.89 -16.31 -17.07
CA TYR A 3 -7.47 -15.40 -18.12
C TYR A 3 -5.97 -15.07 -17.99
N SER A 4 -5.28 -14.84 -19.12
CA SER A 4 -3.93 -14.26 -19.09
C SER A 4 -3.95 -12.89 -18.40
N LEU A 5 -2.82 -12.44 -17.82
CA LEU A 5 -2.72 -11.12 -17.20
C LEU A 5 -3.15 -9.99 -18.15
N LYS A 6 -2.74 -10.07 -19.42
CA LYS A 6 -3.15 -9.11 -20.46
C LYS A 6 -4.66 -9.06 -20.65
N THR A 7 -5.33 -10.20 -20.67
CA THR A 7 -6.79 -10.30 -20.80
C THR A 7 -7.48 -9.77 -19.55
N PHE A 8 -6.96 -10.09 -18.37
CA PHE A 8 -7.47 -9.59 -17.11
C PHE A 8 -7.42 -8.05 -17.06
N LEU A 9 -6.27 -7.43 -17.35
CA LEU A 9 -6.11 -5.97 -17.34
C LEU A 9 -7.07 -5.26 -18.31
N LYS A 10 -7.34 -5.86 -19.48
CA LYS A 10 -8.26 -5.29 -20.48
C LYS A 10 -9.74 -5.43 -20.12
N HIS A 11 -10.11 -6.42 -19.31
CA HIS A 11 -11.50 -6.78 -19.13
C HIS A 11 -12.02 -6.64 -17.70
N THR A 12 -11.16 -6.47 -16.70
CA THR A 12 -11.58 -6.37 -15.29
C THR A 12 -12.42 -5.12 -15.00
N ALA A 13 -12.24 -4.08 -15.81
CA ALA A 13 -12.86 -2.78 -15.60
C ALA A 13 -14.16 -2.56 -16.38
N LYS A 14 -14.67 -3.58 -17.11
CA LYS A 14 -15.91 -3.45 -17.88
C LYS A 14 -17.11 -3.22 -16.97
N ASP A 15 -17.84 -2.17 -17.20
CA ASP A 15 -19.13 -1.93 -16.57
C ASP A 15 -20.26 -2.41 -17.48
N PHE A 16 -20.75 -3.60 -17.20
CA PHE A 16 -21.85 -4.19 -17.97
C PHE A 16 -23.20 -3.50 -17.72
N HIS A 17 -23.36 -2.80 -16.59
CA HIS A 17 -24.61 -2.07 -16.31
C HIS A 17 -24.76 -0.83 -17.21
N ASN A 18 -23.66 -0.15 -17.49
CA ASN A 18 -23.66 1.04 -18.35
C ASN A 18 -23.14 0.73 -19.77
N GLN A 19 -22.92 -0.53 -20.10
CA GLN A 19 -22.36 -0.97 -21.40
C GLN A 19 -21.04 -0.26 -21.75
N SER A 20 -20.30 0.18 -20.72
CA SER A 20 -19.04 0.88 -20.87
C SER A 20 -17.85 -0.10 -20.86
N VAL A 21 -16.87 0.19 -21.71
CA VAL A 21 -15.60 -0.55 -21.73
C VAL A 21 -14.75 -0.19 -20.52
N ASN A 22 -14.87 1.05 -20.05
CA ASN A 22 -14.15 1.55 -18.87
C ASN A 22 -15.09 1.66 -17.66
N PRO A 23 -14.57 1.51 -16.42
CA PRO A 23 -15.39 1.76 -15.25
C PRO A 23 -15.78 3.24 -15.17
N PRO A 24 -16.99 3.56 -14.74
CA PRO A 24 -17.39 4.94 -14.52
C PRO A 24 -16.57 5.56 -13.39
N VAL A 25 -16.36 6.88 -13.45
CA VAL A 25 -15.75 7.64 -12.36
C VAL A 25 -16.82 7.96 -11.33
N VAL A 26 -16.85 7.19 -10.24
CA VAL A 26 -17.79 7.39 -9.14
C VAL A 26 -17.14 8.25 -8.06
N ARG A 27 -17.68 9.46 -7.85
CA ARG A 27 -17.30 10.38 -6.78
C ARG A 27 -18.44 10.47 -5.79
N ALA A 28 -18.25 9.90 -4.62
CA ALA A 28 -19.26 9.90 -3.58
C ALA A 28 -18.62 10.02 -2.20
N SER A 29 -19.29 10.73 -1.30
CA SER A 29 -19.00 10.74 0.14
C SER A 29 -20.03 9.89 0.86
N THR A 30 -21.30 10.28 0.80
CA THR A 30 -22.41 9.55 1.41
C THR A 30 -22.95 8.50 0.42
N ILE A 31 -23.16 7.30 0.91
CA ILE A 31 -23.80 6.20 0.17
C ILE A 31 -25.24 6.09 0.64
N ILE A 32 -26.18 6.11 -0.29
CA ILE A 32 -27.61 6.03 0.01
C ILE A 32 -28.05 4.56 -0.04
N PHE A 33 -28.73 4.12 1.00
CA PHE A 33 -29.31 2.77 1.12
C PHE A 33 -30.83 2.83 1.11
N LYS A 34 -31.45 1.77 0.61
CA LYS A 34 -32.90 1.66 0.60
C LYS A 34 -33.50 1.45 1.98
N SER A 35 -32.74 0.88 2.91
CA SER A 35 -33.19 0.60 4.27
C SER A 35 -32.03 0.55 5.27
N MET A 36 -32.34 0.72 6.56
CA MET A 36 -31.39 0.50 7.66
C MET A 36 -30.87 -0.94 7.71
N GLN A 37 -31.68 -1.89 7.24
CA GLN A 37 -31.26 -3.28 7.18
C GLN A 37 -30.14 -3.47 6.14
N ASP A 38 -30.17 -2.77 5.03
CA ASP A 38 -29.14 -2.84 3.98
C ASP A 38 -27.82 -2.25 4.46
N ILE A 39 -27.87 -1.14 5.22
CA ILE A 39 -26.68 -0.58 5.88
C ILE A 39 -26.04 -1.63 6.80
N ARG A 40 -26.82 -2.20 7.70
CA ARG A 40 -26.33 -3.22 8.65
C ARG A 40 -25.76 -4.45 7.94
N LYS A 41 -26.36 -4.90 6.85
CA LYS A 41 -25.83 -6.00 6.02
C LYS A 41 -24.49 -5.63 5.41
N THR A 42 -24.35 -4.43 4.84
CA THR A 42 -23.11 -3.96 4.23
C THR A 42 -22.01 -3.81 5.28
N GLN A 43 -22.31 -3.24 6.43
CA GLN A 43 -21.34 -3.13 7.53
C GLN A 43 -20.84 -4.49 8.02
N LYS A 44 -21.75 -5.48 8.17
CA LYS A 44 -21.36 -6.85 8.51
C LYS A 44 -20.45 -7.48 7.46
N LYS A 45 -20.71 -7.24 6.16
CA LYS A 45 -19.84 -7.69 5.08
C LYS A 45 -18.46 -7.02 5.15
N ASN A 46 -18.39 -5.71 5.38
CA ASN A 46 -17.14 -4.98 5.55
C ASN A 46 -16.30 -5.51 6.71
N ILE A 47 -16.91 -5.84 7.84
CA ILE A 47 -16.20 -6.42 8.99
C ILE A 47 -15.63 -7.79 8.62
N LYS A 48 -16.40 -8.61 7.91
CA LYS A 48 -15.99 -9.96 7.50
C LYS A 48 -14.94 -9.96 6.38
N ASP A 49 -15.07 -9.04 5.45
CA ASP A 49 -14.19 -8.89 4.29
C ASP A 49 -13.92 -7.40 4.02
N PRO A 50 -12.93 -6.79 4.72
CA PRO A 50 -12.60 -5.38 4.57
C PRO A 50 -12.11 -5.01 3.16
N THR A 51 -11.68 -5.99 2.38
CA THR A 51 -11.12 -5.80 1.03
C THR A 51 -12.13 -6.09 -0.09
N GLY A 52 -13.31 -6.56 0.26
CA GLY A 52 -14.32 -7.04 -0.69
C GLY A 52 -15.10 -5.96 -1.45
N GLY A 53 -14.77 -4.68 -1.25
CA GLY A 53 -15.43 -3.59 -1.98
C GLY A 53 -16.87 -3.34 -1.57
N HIS A 54 -17.20 -3.60 -0.32
CA HIS A 54 -18.50 -3.32 0.26
C HIS A 54 -18.47 -1.93 0.92
N TYR A 55 -19.05 -0.91 0.27
CA TYR A 55 -18.96 0.47 0.76
C TYR A 55 -20.22 0.88 1.51
N ASP A 56 -20.07 1.43 2.69
CA ASP A 56 -21.12 2.14 3.42
C ASP A 56 -20.84 3.65 3.51
N TYR A 57 -19.61 4.06 3.17
CA TYR A 57 -19.20 5.45 3.10
C TYR A 57 -18.08 5.66 2.08
N GLY A 58 -18.14 6.75 1.31
CA GLY A 58 -17.20 7.03 0.22
C GLY A 58 -15.73 7.16 0.63
N ARG A 59 -15.43 7.45 1.91
CA ARG A 59 -14.05 7.44 2.44
C ARG A 59 -13.42 6.04 2.38
N GLN A 60 -14.21 4.99 2.47
CA GLN A 60 -13.73 3.61 2.35
C GLN A 60 -13.41 3.23 0.89
N GLY A 61 -13.85 4.06 -0.05
CA GLY A 61 -13.69 3.88 -1.48
C GLY A 61 -15.00 3.89 -2.23
N THR A 62 -14.88 3.77 -3.55
CA THR A 62 -16.00 3.63 -4.50
C THR A 62 -15.67 2.50 -5.46
N SER A 63 -16.60 2.15 -6.34
CA SER A 63 -16.35 1.15 -7.39
C SER A 63 -15.11 1.48 -8.24
N THR A 64 -14.83 2.75 -8.48
CA THR A 64 -13.65 3.20 -9.24
C THR A 64 -12.35 2.85 -8.53
N THR A 65 -12.21 3.23 -7.25
CA THR A 65 -11.00 2.95 -6.47
C THR A 65 -10.83 1.47 -6.21
N HIS A 66 -11.92 0.75 -5.96
CA HIS A 66 -11.88 -0.71 -5.79
C HIS A 66 -11.41 -1.43 -7.06
N THR A 67 -11.90 -1.01 -8.23
CA THR A 67 -11.45 -1.58 -9.50
C THR A 67 -9.95 -1.41 -9.69
N LEU A 68 -9.41 -0.21 -9.40
CA LEU A 68 -7.97 0.04 -9.48
C LEU A 68 -7.19 -0.83 -8.48
N SER A 69 -7.61 -0.85 -7.21
CA SER A 69 -6.98 -1.70 -6.18
C SER A 69 -6.96 -3.16 -6.60
N LYS A 70 -8.06 -3.69 -7.14
CA LYS A 70 -8.17 -5.07 -7.61
C LYS A 70 -7.23 -5.37 -8.78
N ILE A 71 -7.09 -4.45 -9.73
CA ILE A 71 -6.17 -4.59 -10.86
C ILE A 71 -4.73 -4.65 -10.36
N LEU A 72 -4.34 -3.72 -9.49
CA LEU A 72 -3.00 -3.67 -8.92
C LEU A 72 -2.71 -4.89 -8.03
N THR A 73 -3.67 -5.31 -7.22
CA THR A 73 -3.55 -6.55 -6.41
C THR A 73 -3.21 -7.76 -7.28
N LYS A 74 -3.84 -7.87 -8.45
CA LYS A 74 -3.56 -8.98 -9.37
C LYS A 74 -2.22 -8.81 -10.10
N LEU A 75 -1.86 -7.57 -10.44
CA LEU A 75 -0.58 -7.24 -11.11
C LEU A 75 0.61 -7.57 -10.22
N GLU A 76 0.51 -7.19 -8.94
CA GLU A 76 1.57 -7.37 -7.93
C GLU A 76 1.50 -8.74 -7.22
N GLU A 77 0.57 -9.62 -7.63
CA GLU A 77 0.34 -10.93 -6.99
C GLU A 77 0.20 -10.84 -5.46
N SER A 78 -0.32 -9.71 -4.97
CA SER A 78 -0.44 -9.38 -3.56
C SER A 78 -1.79 -9.80 -2.98
N TYR A 79 -1.90 -9.81 -1.64
CA TYR A 79 -3.17 -10.05 -0.96
C TYR A 79 -4.15 -8.89 -1.19
N HIS A 80 -3.67 -7.64 -1.07
CA HIS A 80 -4.46 -6.44 -1.29
C HIS A 80 -3.56 -5.23 -1.55
N VAL A 81 -4.09 -4.22 -2.26
CA VAL A 81 -3.44 -2.94 -2.52
C VAL A 81 -4.25 -1.81 -1.90
N PHE A 82 -3.64 -1.07 -0.98
CA PHE A 82 -4.19 0.17 -0.42
C PHE A 82 -3.74 1.36 -1.25
N LEU A 83 -4.69 2.16 -1.71
CA LEU A 83 -4.41 3.37 -2.47
C LEU A 83 -4.20 4.54 -1.53
N THR A 84 -3.15 5.32 -1.77
CA THR A 84 -2.85 6.55 -1.04
C THR A 84 -2.82 7.74 -1.99
N PRO A 85 -3.05 8.98 -1.51
CA PRO A 85 -3.09 10.14 -2.37
C PRO A 85 -1.71 10.58 -2.89
N THR A 86 -0.62 10.07 -2.28
CA THR A 86 0.77 10.41 -2.66
C THR A 86 1.70 9.21 -2.48
N GLY A 87 2.79 9.15 -3.26
CA GLY A 87 3.82 8.13 -3.09
C GLY A 87 4.46 8.17 -1.69
N PHE A 88 4.75 9.36 -1.16
CA PHE A 88 5.25 9.49 0.20
C PHE A 88 4.23 9.02 1.26
N GLY A 89 2.94 9.22 1.03
CA GLY A 89 1.88 8.67 1.87
C GLY A 89 1.92 7.13 1.92
N SER A 90 2.26 6.48 0.80
CA SER A 90 2.45 5.02 0.77
C SER A 90 3.65 4.59 1.62
N VAL A 91 4.78 5.29 1.51
CA VAL A 91 5.98 5.01 2.32
C VAL A 91 5.67 5.17 3.81
N PHE A 92 5.03 6.29 4.17
CA PHE A 92 4.63 6.57 5.55
C PHE A 92 3.73 5.45 6.09
N LEU A 93 2.68 5.10 5.36
CA LEU A 93 1.73 4.06 5.76
C LEU A 93 2.43 2.70 5.92
N ALA A 94 3.29 2.32 4.98
CA ALA A 94 4.02 1.06 5.02
C ALA A 94 4.90 0.96 6.28
N ILE A 95 5.68 2.00 6.59
CA ILE A 95 6.55 2.02 7.77
C ILE A 95 5.71 1.96 9.06
N PHE A 96 4.75 2.88 9.22
CA PHE A 96 3.96 2.97 10.46
C PHE A 96 3.00 1.80 10.69
N SER A 97 2.72 0.99 9.66
CA SER A 97 1.92 -0.24 9.83
C SER A 97 2.65 -1.30 10.67
N VAL A 98 3.98 -1.33 10.62
CA VAL A 98 4.79 -2.41 11.21
C VAL A 98 5.63 -1.98 12.42
N VAL A 99 5.96 -0.69 12.57
CA VAL A 99 6.81 -0.22 13.68
C VAL A 99 6.02 0.29 14.87
N ARG A 100 6.66 0.23 16.04
CA ARG A 100 6.14 0.76 17.32
C ARG A 100 7.28 1.48 18.06
N PRO A 101 6.99 2.35 19.05
CA PRO A 101 8.01 2.95 19.89
C PRO A 101 8.93 1.91 20.53
N GLY A 102 10.24 2.10 20.41
CA GLY A 102 11.27 1.15 20.87
C GLY A 102 11.80 0.22 19.78
N ASP A 103 11.16 0.18 18.62
CA ASP A 103 11.62 -0.64 17.49
C ASP A 103 12.81 0.00 16.74
N GLU A 104 13.43 -0.80 15.91
CA GLU A 104 14.48 -0.40 14.98
C GLU A 104 14.09 -0.73 13.55
N ILE A 105 14.51 0.13 12.61
CA ILE A 105 14.44 -0.12 11.17
C ILE A 105 15.81 -0.02 10.53
N ILE A 106 16.02 -0.77 9.46
CA ILE A 106 17.21 -0.70 8.63
C ILE A 106 16.80 -0.18 7.26
N VAL A 107 17.46 0.85 6.76
CA VAL A 107 17.08 1.58 5.55
C VAL A 107 18.26 1.63 4.58
N ALA A 108 18.01 1.41 3.30
CA ALA A 108 19.04 1.59 2.26
C ALA A 108 19.54 3.03 2.26
N ASP A 109 20.86 3.23 2.25
CA ASP A 109 21.44 4.57 2.33
C ASP A 109 20.99 5.49 1.18
N PRO A 110 20.93 5.05 -0.10
CA PRO A 110 20.48 5.89 -1.21
C PRO A 110 18.95 5.97 -1.36
N VAL A 111 18.22 5.97 -0.27
CA VAL A 111 16.76 6.11 -0.25
C VAL A 111 16.34 7.54 -0.63
N TYR A 112 15.11 7.69 -1.15
CA TYR A 112 14.51 8.98 -1.47
C TYR A 112 14.64 9.98 -0.32
N SER A 113 15.01 11.22 -0.63
CA SER A 113 15.37 12.23 0.37
C SER A 113 14.30 12.46 1.45
N THR A 114 13.02 12.48 1.07
CA THR A 114 11.92 12.64 2.00
C THR A 114 11.74 11.41 2.90
N THR A 115 11.95 10.21 2.36
CA THR A 115 11.98 8.97 3.16
C THR A 115 13.15 9.00 4.14
N ARG A 116 14.32 9.50 3.71
CA ARG A 116 15.49 9.68 4.59
C ARG A 116 15.18 10.64 5.73
N LEU A 117 14.56 11.77 5.44
CA LEU A 117 14.14 12.74 6.46
C LEU A 117 13.15 12.10 7.47
N LEU A 118 12.14 11.41 6.96
CA LEU A 118 11.19 10.68 7.80
C LEU A 118 11.91 9.70 8.74
N THR A 119 12.76 8.84 8.17
CA THR A 119 13.37 7.73 8.91
C THR A 119 14.48 8.21 9.85
N LYS A 120 15.30 9.19 9.45
CA LYS A 120 16.41 9.69 10.24
C LYS A 120 15.94 10.60 11.39
N ASP A 121 15.03 11.52 11.10
CA ASP A 121 14.70 12.61 12.01
C ASP A 121 13.32 12.39 12.68
N TYR A 122 12.25 12.23 11.89
CA TYR A 122 10.90 12.13 12.47
C TYR A 122 10.66 10.85 13.27
N LEU A 123 11.13 9.68 12.82
CA LEU A 123 10.94 8.44 13.57
C LEU A 123 11.64 8.47 14.92
N LYS A 124 12.72 9.22 15.06
CA LYS A 124 13.42 9.40 16.33
C LYS A 124 12.52 10.05 17.40
N GLU A 125 11.69 11.00 17.01
CA GLU A 125 10.72 11.63 17.94
C GLU A 125 9.67 10.64 18.49
N PHE A 126 9.44 9.55 17.77
CA PHE A 126 8.58 8.43 18.19
C PHE A 126 9.35 7.30 18.89
N ASN A 127 10.62 7.55 19.28
CA ASN A 127 11.48 6.51 19.86
C ASN A 127 11.67 5.27 18.98
N ILE A 128 11.74 5.49 17.64
CA ILE A 128 12.05 4.45 16.65
C ILE A 128 13.44 4.75 16.09
N ASN A 129 14.34 3.79 16.20
CA ASN A 129 15.74 3.96 15.77
C ASN A 129 15.92 3.53 14.32
N THR A 130 16.67 4.31 13.54
CA THR A 130 17.00 4.00 12.15
C THR A 130 18.49 3.76 11.99
N LYS A 131 18.83 2.67 11.32
CA LYS A 131 20.20 2.36 10.87
C LYS A 131 20.21 2.33 9.34
N PHE A 132 21.19 2.98 8.74
CA PHE A 132 21.37 2.93 7.30
C PHE A 132 22.38 1.85 6.90
N TYR A 133 22.14 1.20 5.76
CA TYR A 133 23.05 0.21 5.21
C TYR A 133 23.50 0.58 3.80
N ASN A 134 24.74 0.16 3.47
CA ASN A 134 25.28 0.33 2.12
C ASN A 134 24.75 -0.81 1.22
N PRO A 135 24.02 -0.50 0.11
CA PRO A 135 23.51 -1.52 -0.81
C PRO A 135 24.60 -2.33 -1.52
N HIS A 136 25.86 -1.83 -1.58
CA HIS A 136 26.99 -2.58 -2.12
C HIS A 136 27.60 -3.58 -1.12
N ASP A 137 27.23 -3.51 0.17
CA ASP A 137 27.68 -4.45 1.20
C ASP A 137 26.51 -4.91 2.05
N LEU A 138 25.82 -5.95 1.59
CA LEU A 138 24.67 -6.54 2.29
C LEU A 138 25.05 -7.14 3.67
N ASN A 139 26.32 -7.38 3.96
CA ASN A 139 26.74 -7.79 5.30
C ASN A 139 26.48 -6.69 6.33
N THR A 140 26.39 -5.44 5.92
CA THR A 140 25.99 -4.34 6.81
C THR A 140 24.57 -4.52 7.36
N ILE A 141 23.66 -5.14 6.61
CA ILE A 141 22.33 -5.51 7.10
C ILE A 141 22.47 -6.50 8.24
N LYS A 142 23.21 -7.60 8.03
CA LYS A 142 23.42 -8.66 9.04
C LYS A 142 24.02 -8.10 10.33
N LYS A 143 24.97 -7.18 10.22
CA LYS A 143 25.62 -6.53 11.39
C LYS A 143 24.64 -5.60 12.14
N ASN A 144 23.69 -5.02 11.44
CA ASN A 144 22.75 -4.05 11.99
C ASN A 144 21.48 -4.68 12.57
N ILE A 145 21.13 -5.91 12.18
CA ILE A 145 19.95 -6.61 12.70
C ILE A 145 20.10 -6.83 14.23
N SER A 146 19.06 -6.50 14.96
CA SER A 146 18.90 -6.75 16.38
C SER A 146 17.53 -7.36 16.70
N LYS A 147 17.28 -7.73 17.96
CA LYS A 147 15.95 -8.19 18.40
C LYS A 147 14.86 -7.12 18.22
N ARG A 148 15.23 -5.86 18.14
CA ARG A 148 14.31 -4.72 17.94
C ARG A 148 14.06 -4.40 16.46
N THR A 149 14.82 -4.96 15.54
CA THR A 149 14.65 -4.72 14.11
C THR A 149 13.31 -5.30 13.63
N LYS A 150 12.43 -4.46 13.12
CA LYS A 150 11.10 -4.84 12.62
C LYS A 150 10.94 -4.65 11.12
N LEU A 151 11.77 -3.82 10.51
CA LEU A 151 11.65 -3.48 9.09
C LEU A 151 13.03 -3.33 8.47
N ILE A 152 13.19 -3.88 7.27
CA ILE A 152 14.26 -3.53 6.35
C ILE A 152 13.59 -2.82 5.16
N PHE A 153 13.87 -1.53 5.00
CA PHE A 153 13.34 -0.73 3.92
C PHE A 153 14.35 -0.66 2.78
N VAL A 154 13.94 -1.18 1.64
CA VAL A 154 14.75 -1.27 0.43
C VAL A 154 14.21 -0.33 -0.64
N GLU A 155 15.09 0.37 -1.34
CA GLU A 155 14.76 1.14 -2.53
C GLU A 155 15.79 0.82 -3.61
N CYS A 156 15.34 0.23 -4.71
CA CYS A 156 16.17 -0.18 -5.82
C CYS A 156 15.45 0.08 -7.16
N PRO A 157 16.04 0.85 -8.09
CA PRO A 157 17.31 1.58 -7.94
C PRO A 157 17.23 2.69 -6.90
N GLY A 158 18.37 3.00 -6.26
CA GLY A 158 18.47 4.06 -5.26
C GLY A 158 18.16 5.43 -5.84
N SER A 159 17.48 6.28 -5.06
CA SER A 159 17.14 7.65 -5.44
C SER A 159 18.39 8.48 -5.73
N ASN A 160 18.35 9.28 -6.79
CA ASN A 160 19.43 10.15 -7.28
C ASN A 160 20.73 9.44 -7.70
N SER A 161 21.12 8.38 -7.03
CA SER A 161 22.36 7.64 -7.28
C SER A 161 22.20 6.52 -8.30
N PHE A 162 20.96 6.05 -8.51
CA PHE A 162 20.63 4.88 -9.35
C PHE A 162 21.43 3.62 -8.99
N VAL A 163 21.85 3.49 -7.75
CA VAL A 163 22.55 2.29 -7.26
C VAL A 163 21.59 1.13 -7.24
N PHE A 164 22.01 0.03 -7.84
CA PHE A 164 21.33 -1.26 -7.77
C PHE A 164 21.90 -2.12 -6.66
N GLN A 165 21.06 -2.94 -6.08
CA GLN A 165 21.46 -3.94 -5.10
C GLN A 165 20.88 -5.31 -5.50
N ASP A 166 21.54 -6.37 -5.09
CA ASP A 166 21.06 -7.73 -5.23
C ASP A 166 20.02 -8.00 -4.13
N LEU A 167 18.77 -8.35 -4.52
CA LEU A 167 17.62 -8.47 -3.63
C LEU A 167 17.23 -9.94 -3.40
#